data_b24a66f20c09c2ee8cbcff9ab7ccdc3c
#
_entry.id   b24a66f20c09c2ee8cbcff9ab7ccdc3c
#
_cell.length_a   1.000
_cell.length_b   1.000
_cell.length_c   1.000
_cell.angle_alpha   90.00
_cell.angle_beta   90.00
_cell.angle_gamma   90.00
#
_symmetry.space_group_name_H-M   'P 1'
#
loop_
_entity.id
_entity.type
_entity.pdbx_description
1 polymer ?
#
loop_
_entity_poly.entity_id
_entity_poly.type
_entity_poly.pdbx_seq_one_letter_code
_entity_poly.pdbx_strand_id
1 'polypeptide(L)'
;MTEPDYLATLTTDVFPRVELPRSPGGVHRRADGARGPGGGGAHSKPSRFEVLGDIALVSFGRYGQYIVTVVTVPLIARVLGAHGLGLLAIGMSAYFIGSLVVDLGVTQFLSARVPEINARKGTRLREMNQLRGDYLAIRLATATLFGVALAVAFAVRVPEAAQMVLLGLFVGGFWSLSEDWLLIGEGRFGTSTAYQSVGRLCYLGLLVGLLPQLPNPHVALLCLLLSSVPTVALTWWDAWRRYGAPARPRYYGVVLRRSVPVFVSRLLVTGYGQGAATLYSAVLDAVSLGLYSAGDRLVRAVQSLLDAIGFALLPRMARRGDHLGFWRYSTQALAVTVAVAALASASLWLAAPQLIRLVFGTEFAASTGLLRIEVLILPATTVTSFITTAILPVRQDTSGVLIGALLGTLVAIGALLLTVWTRSVHTLVYGLLLAEITVATWHLLRMRFLARRDHAEADTVPLPVVPRKETRP
;
A
#
# COMPACT_ATOMS: atom_id res chain seq x y z
N MET A 1 23.32 32.15 -10.77
CA MET A 1 22.06 31.84 -10.04
C MET A 1 22.18 30.40 -9.58
N THR A 2 22.58 30.24 -8.33
CA THR A 2 22.89 28.95 -7.69
C THR A 2 21.67 28.05 -7.71
N GLU A 3 21.89 26.75 -7.96
CA GLU A 3 20.86 25.69 -7.84
C GLU A 3 20.07 25.91 -6.55
N PRO A 4 18.73 25.88 -6.59
CA PRO A 4 17.98 26.13 -5.37
C PRO A 4 18.28 25.02 -4.35
N ASP A 5 18.44 25.42 -3.09
CA ASP A 5 18.72 24.54 -1.93
C ASP A 5 17.84 23.29 -1.84
N TYR A 6 16.64 23.31 -2.45
CA TYR A 6 15.78 22.13 -2.48
C TYR A 6 16.37 20.99 -3.33
N LEU A 7 17.19 21.29 -4.35
CA LEU A 7 17.92 20.25 -5.10
C LEU A 7 19.08 19.67 -4.29
N ALA A 8 19.74 20.49 -3.48
CA ALA A 8 20.78 20.04 -2.56
C ALA A 8 20.19 19.08 -1.50
N THR A 9 18.97 19.35 -1.01
CA THR A 9 18.29 18.47 -0.05
C THR A 9 17.71 17.19 -0.67
N LEU A 10 17.55 17.15 -1.99
CA LEU A 10 17.30 15.89 -2.70
C LEU A 10 18.55 14.98 -2.75
N THR A 11 19.75 15.45 -2.36
CA THR A 11 21.01 14.68 -2.39
C THR A 11 21.26 13.84 -1.13
N THR A 12 20.58 14.13 -0.03
CA THR A 12 20.72 13.36 1.21
C THR A 12 19.83 12.14 1.22
N ASP A 13 20.42 11.01 1.49
CA ASP A 13 19.93 9.63 1.66
C ASP A 13 18.46 9.35 1.30
N VAL A 14 18.26 8.39 0.40
CA VAL A 14 16.95 7.88 -0.07
C VAL A 14 16.07 7.34 1.08
N PHE A 15 16.66 7.15 2.25
CA PHE A 15 15.98 6.81 3.49
C PHE A 15 16.44 7.75 4.61
N PRO A 16 15.59 8.68 5.09
CA PRO A 16 15.92 9.45 6.27
C PRO A 16 16.14 8.47 7.43
N ARG A 17 17.32 8.52 8.05
CA ARG A 17 17.51 7.91 9.37
C ARG A 17 16.52 8.59 10.29
N VAL A 18 15.47 7.87 10.70
CA VAL A 18 14.59 8.30 11.77
C VAL A 18 15.43 8.21 13.05
N GLU A 19 16.07 9.31 13.43
CA GLU A 19 16.66 9.42 14.77
C GLU A 19 15.49 9.43 15.75
N LEU A 20 15.29 8.31 16.41
CA LEU A 20 14.42 8.26 17.59
C LEU A 20 15.01 9.23 18.62
N PRO A 21 14.20 10.10 19.27
CA PRO A 21 14.71 10.99 20.28
C PRO A 21 15.38 10.15 21.37
N ARG A 22 16.69 10.35 21.54
CA ARG A 22 17.45 9.75 22.65
C ARG A 22 16.78 10.20 23.93
N SER A 23 16.40 9.27 24.77
CA SER A 23 15.92 9.54 26.12
C SER A 23 16.95 10.42 26.84
N PRO A 24 16.58 11.59 27.38
CA PRO A 24 17.49 12.40 28.14
C PRO A 24 17.78 11.67 29.45
N GLY A 25 18.97 11.07 29.54
CA GLY A 25 19.55 10.61 30.79
C GLY A 25 19.60 11.77 31.76
N GLY A 26 19.06 11.57 32.95
CA GLY A 26 18.92 12.59 33.98
C GLY A 26 20.24 13.25 34.37
N VAL A 27 20.26 14.57 34.29
CA VAL A 27 21.14 15.42 35.11
C VAL A 27 20.29 16.53 35.71
N HIS A 28 20.00 16.38 36.99
CA HIS A 28 19.51 17.47 37.80
C HIS A 28 20.55 18.61 37.79
N ARG A 29 20.19 19.77 37.24
CA ARG A 29 20.79 21.05 37.59
C ARG A 29 19.67 22.05 37.85
N ARG A 30 19.55 22.40 39.15
CA ARG A 30 18.91 23.62 39.58
C ARG A 30 19.65 24.83 38.99
N ALA A 31 18.93 25.75 38.39
CA ALA A 31 19.34 27.15 38.30
C ALA A 31 18.08 28.02 38.28
N ASP A 32 18.06 28.94 39.20
CA ASP A 32 17.05 29.96 39.42
C ASP A 32 16.98 31.00 38.30
N GLY A 33 15.77 31.52 38.10
CA GLY A 33 15.49 32.94 37.85
C GLY A 33 15.93 33.56 36.54
N ALA A 34 14.96 33.79 35.65
CA ALA A 34 14.74 35.08 34.97
C ALA A 34 13.43 35.03 34.15
N ARG A 35 12.46 35.83 34.55
CA ARG A 35 11.25 36.15 33.79
C ARG A 35 11.59 37.15 32.68
N GLY A 36 11.23 36.83 31.42
CA GLY A 36 11.17 37.77 30.32
C GLY A 36 9.90 37.52 29.48
N PRO A 37 9.08 38.55 29.18
CA PRO A 37 7.85 38.41 28.44
C PRO A 37 8.11 38.53 26.93
N GLY A 38 7.69 37.54 26.15
CA GLY A 38 7.80 37.61 24.70
C GLY A 38 6.96 36.54 24.02
N GLY A 39 5.87 36.96 23.38
CA GLY A 39 4.89 36.11 22.70
C GLY A 39 5.51 35.22 21.62
N GLY A 40 5.19 33.96 21.68
CA GLY A 40 5.46 32.97 20.64
C GLY A 40 4.25 32.03 20.57
N GLY A 41 3.62 31.98 19.41
CA GLY A 41 2.46 31.15 19.15
C GLY A 41 2.70 29.72 19.60
N ALA A 42 1.99 29.31 20.61
CA ALA A 42 1.98 27.96 21.13
C ALA A 42 1.42 27.04 20.03
N HIS A 43 2.27 26.26 19.36
CA HIS A 43 1.83 25.03 18.73
C HIS A 43 1.31 24.13 19.86
N SER A 44 0.01 24.18 20.11
CA SER A 44 -0.65 23.26 21.03
C SER A 44 -0.34 21.84 20.57
N LYS A 45 0.25 21.03 21.45
CA LYS A 45 0.37 19.57 21.21
C LYS A 45 -1.03 19.07 20.91
N PRO A 46 -1.24 18.32 19.79
CA PRO A 46 -2.56 17.82 19.47
C PRO A 46 -3.12 17.08 20.68
N SER A 47 -4.35 17.37 21.05
CA SER A 47 -4.98 16.75 22.21
C SER A 47 -5.08 15.24 21.95
N ARG A 48 -5.01 14.43 23.01
CA ARG A 48 -5.16 12.96 22.86
C ARG A 48 -6.48 12.59 22.18
N PHE A 49 -7.50 13.44 22.30
CA PHE A 49 -8.79 13.29 21.64
C PHE A 49 -8.72 13.58 20.13
N GLU A 50 -7.94 14.55 19.68
CA GLU A 50 -7.73 14.82 18.24
C GLU A 50 -6.99 13.65 17.55
N VAL A 51 -5.93 13.14 18.20
CA VAL A 51 -5.20 11.97 17.69
C VAL A 51 -6.08 10.71 17.67
N LEU A 52 -6.92 10.51 18.70
CA LEU A 52 -7.88 9.41 18.72
C LEU A 52 -8.98 9.58 17.67
N GLY A 53 -9.45 10.80 17.45
CA GLY A 53 -10.41 11.16 16.42
C GLY A 53 -9.87 10.88 15.02
N ASP A 54 -8.64 11.26 14.74
CA ASP A 54 -7.96 11.00 13.47
C ASP A 54 -7.73 9.51 13.23
N ILE A 55 -7.31 8.76 14.27
CA ILE A 55 -7.16 7.30 14.18
C ILE A 55 -8.52 6.63 13.94
N ALA A 56 -9.56 7.06 14.63
CA ALA A 56 -10.92 6.53 14.44
C ALA A 56 -11.44 6.84 13.04
N LEU A 57 -11.22 8.04 12.53
CA LEU A 57 -11.65 8.47 11.20
C LEU A 57 -10.91 7.73 10.08
N VAL A 58 -9.59 7.55 10.21
CA VAL A 58 -8.77 6.74 9.28
C VAL A 58 -9.19 5.27 9.32
N SER A 59 -9.46 4.73 10.50
CA SER A 59 -9.96 3.38 10.66
C SER A 59 -11.34 3.23 10.02
N PHE A 60 -12.27 4.15 10.31
CA PHE A 60 -13.60 4.16 9.71
C PHE A 60 -13.55 4.27 8.18
N GLY A 61 -12.65 5.10 7.63
CA GLY A 61 -12.43 5.20 6.19
C GLY A 61 -11.94 3.88 5.56
N ARG A 62 -11.06 3.16 6.25
CA ARG A 62 -10.63 1.81 5.82
C ARG A 62 -11.77 0.80 5.91
N TYR A 63 -12.52 0.77 7.01
CA TYR A 63 -13.68 -0.13 7.16
C TYR A 63 -14.80 0.19 6.16
N GLY A 64 -15.05 1.46 5.85
CA GLY A 64 -15.99 1.87 4.80
C GLY A 64 -15.63 1.30 3.42
N GLN A 65 -14.34 1.16 3.11
CA GLN A 65 -13.88 0.50 1.89
C GLN A 65 -14.32 -0.97 1.82
N TYR A 66 -14.31 -1.69 2.93
CA TYR A 66 -14.74 -3.10 2.95
C TYR A 66 -16.24 -3.23 2.72
N ILE A 67 -17.06 -2.33 3.28
CA ILE A 67 -18.50 -2.31 3.05
C ILE A 67 -18.80 -2.14 1.55
N VAL A 68 -18.13 -1.17 0.89
CA VAL A 68 -18.27 -0.96 -0.55
C VAL A 68 -17.89 -2.23 -1.31
N THR A 69 -16.79 -2.87 -0.96
CA THR A 69 -16.33 -4.12 -1.60
C THR A 69 -17.33 -5.27 -1.41
N VAL A 70 -17.84 -5.45 -0.19
CA VAL A 70 -18.83 -6.51 0.12
C VAL A 70 -20.12 -6.37 -0.71
N VAL A 71 -20.55 -5.14 -0.99
CA VAL A 71 -21.74 -4.87 -1.82
C VAL A 71 -21.43 -4.98 -3.32
N THR A 72 -20.32 -4.41 -3.76
CA THR A 72 -19.98 -4.33 -5.19
C THR A 72 -19.56 -5.66 -5.80
N VAL A 73 -18.87 -6.50 -5.05
CA VAL A 73 -18.35 -7.78 -5.56
C VAL A 73 -19.44 -8.75 -5.99
N PRO A 74 -20.48 -9.03 -5.16
CA PRO A 74 -21.60 -9.87 -5.58
C PRO A 74 -22.40 -9.28 -6.75
N LEU A 75 -22.62 -7.96 -6.72
CA LEU A 75 -23.33 -7.26 -7.80
C LEU A 75 -22.61 -7.45 -9.14
N ILE A 76 -21.31 -7.13 -9.17
CA ILE A 76 -20.50 -7.24 -10.38
C ILE A 76 -20.48 -8.68 -10.91
N ALA A 77 -20.26 -9.66 -10.03
CA ALA A 77 -20.17 -11.05 -10.42
C ALA A 77 -21.47 -11.58 -11.02
N ARG A 78 -22.60 -11.25 -10.40
CA ARG A 78 -23.92 -11.71 -10.86
C ARG A 78 -24.41 -11.02 -12.14
N VAL A 79 -23.98 -9.76 -12.37
CA VAL A 79 -24.36 -9.01 -13.56
C VAL A 79 -23.46 -9.34 -14.75
N LEU A 80 -22.14 -9.51 -14.53
CA LEU A 80 -21.16 -9.69 -15.60
C LEU A 80 -20.83 -11.15 -15.91
N GLY A 81 -21.17 -12.10 -15.00
CA GLY A 81 -20.76 -13.50 -15.12
C GLY A 81 -19.24 -13.69 -15.02
N ALA A 82 -18.78 -14.94 -15.23
CA ALA A 82 -17.38 -15.28 -15.09
C ALA A 82 -16.47 -14.59 -16.11
N HIS A 83 -16.90 -14.49 -17.38
CA HIS A 83 -16.14 -13.80 -18.43
C HIS A 83 -15.96 -12.32 -18.14
N GLY A 84 -17.05 -11.60 -17.84
CA GLY A 84 -16.99 -10.17 -17.57
C GLY A 84 -16.26 -9.84 -16.26
N LEU A 85 -16.38 -10.69 -15.22
CA LEU A 85 -15.59 -10.56 -14.00
C LEU A 85 -14.08 -10.73 -14.25
N GLY A 86 -13.70 -11.64 -15.17
CA GLY A 86 -12.32 -11.83 -15.58
C GLY A 86 -11.74 -10.62 -16.32
N LEU A 87 -12.48 -10.10 -17.29
CA LEU A 87 -12.10 -8.86 -17.97
C LEU A 87 -11.95 -7.69 -17.01
N LEU A 88 -12.88 -7.56 -16.06
CA LEU A 88 -12.77 -6.55 -15.01
C LEU A 88 -11.57 -6.78 -14.09
N ALA A 89 -11.25 -8.03 -13.76
CA ALA A 89 -10.05 -8.36 -12.97
C ALA A 89 -8.76 -7.96 -13.69
N ILE A 90 -8.67 -8.17 -15.01
CA ILE A 90 -7.57 -7.70 -15.86
C ILE A 90 -7.46 -6.17 -15.75
N GLY A 91 -8.57 -5.46 -15.97
CA GLY A 91 -8.60 -4.01 -15.95
C GLY A 91 -8.29 -3.42 -14.56
N MET A 92 -8.80 -4.02 -13.48
CA MET A 92 -8.49 -3.60 -12.10
C MET A 92 -7.03 -3.86 -11.73
N SER A 93 -6.47 -4.96 -12.20
CA SER A 93 -5.04 -5.26 -12.04
C SER A 93 -4.18 -4.23 -12.78
N ALA A 94 -4.54 -3.90 -14.01
CA ALA A 94 -3.91 -2.84 -14.80
C ALA A 94 -4.06 -1.45 -14.15
N TYR A 95 -5.18 -1.18 -13.48
CA TYR A 95 -5.38 0.06 -12.70
C TYR A 95 -4.29 0.26 -11.64
N PHE A 96 -3.92 -0.76 -10.88
CA PHE A 96 -2.85 -0.65 -9.90
C PHE A 96 -1.48 -0.40 -10.55
N ILE A 97 -1.21 -1.05 -11.69
CA ILE A 97 0.02 -0.81 -12.46
C ILE A 97 0.03 0.61 -13.01
N GLY A 98 -1.07 1.07 -13.61
CA GLY A 98 -1.20 2.41 -14.18
C GLY A 98 -1.07 3.51 -13.13
N SER A 99 -1.70 3.32 -11.97
CA SER A 99 -1.53 4.21 -10.82
C SER A 99 -0.06 4.32 -10.41
N LEU A 100 0.64 3.20 -10.31
CA LEU A 100 2.05 3.17 -9.93
C LEU A 100 2.95 3.83 -10.98
N VAL A 101 2.70 3.57 -12.28
CA VAL A 101 3.50 4.13 -13.39
C VAL A 101 3.36 5.64 -13.45
N VAL A 102 2.14 6.18 -13.29
CA VAL A 102 1.92 7.64 -13.30
C VAL A 102 2.43 8.31 -12.03
N ASP A 103 2.29 7.64 -10.88
CA ASP A 103 2.78 8.11 -9.58
C ASP A 103 4.31 7.98 -9.45
N LEU A 104 4.97 7.18 -10.28
CA LEU A 104 6.38 6.76 -10.14
C LEU A 104 6.69 6.13 -8.77
N GLY A 105 5.69 5.73 -8.01
CA GLY A 105 5.82 5.20 -6.65
C GLY A 105 6.36 6.18 -5.62
N VAL A 106 6.42 7.48 -5.94
CA VAL A 106 7.08 8.50 -5.10
C VAL A 106 6.15 9.24 -4.16
N THR A 107 4.85 8.98 -4.20
CA THR A 107 3.88 9.64 -3.30
C THR A 107 4.33 9.60 -1.83
N GLN A 108 4.84 8.49 -1.33
CA GLN A 108 5.31 8.37 0.05
C GLN A 108 6.57 9.20 0.30
N PHE A 109 7.48 9.24 -0.68
CA PHE A 109 8.70 10.06 -0.61
C PHE A 109 8.35 11.56 -0.60
N LEU A 110 7.45 11.99 -1.48
CA LEU A 110 7.01 13.38 -1.52
C LEU A 110 6.26 13.78 -0.25
N SER A 111 5.39 12.91 0.27
CA SER A 111 4.69 13.15 1.53
C SER A 111 5.65 13.37 2.70
N ALA A 112 6.77 12.66 2.75
CA ALA A 112 7.80 12.84 3.78
C ALA A 112 8.53 14.19 3.66
N ARG A 113 8.55 14.81 2.47
CA ARG A 113 9.18 16.12 2.23
C ARG A 113 8.30 17.31 2.62
N VAL A 114 7.00 17.14 2.64
CA VAL A 114 6.05 18.22 2.95
C VAL A 114 6.33 18.91 4.30
N PRO A 115 6.57 18.19 5.42
CA PRO A 115 6.91 18.80 6.70
C PRO A 115 8.21 19.62 6.65
N GLU A 116 9.24 19.12 5.94
CA GLU A 116 10.52 19.80 5.80
C GLU A 116 10.38 21.14 5.05
N ILE A 117 9.64 21.13 3.92
CA ILE A 117 9.36 22.35 3.15
C ILE A 117 8.50 23.33 3.97
N ASN A 118 7.51 22.81 4.70
CA ASN A 118 6.64 23.62 5.54
C ASN A 118 7.37 24.30 6.71
N ALA A 119 8.46 23.72 7.20
CA ALA A 119 9.29 24.30 8.25
C ALA A 119 10.15 25.48 7.77
N ARG A 120 10.36 25.67 6.46
CA ARG A 120 11.20 26.73 5.88
C ARG A 120 10.44 28.06 5.81
N LYS A 121 10.82 29.01 6.62
CA LYS A 121 10.24 30.38 6.59
C LYS A 121 10.71 31.12 5.34
N GLY A 122 9.76 31.68 4.55
CA GLY A 122 10.03 32.55 3.40
C GLY A 122 10.07 31.86 2.03
N THR A 123 10.48 30.60 1.91
CA THR A 123 10.57 29.90 0.61
C THR A 123 9.49 28.84 0.42
N ARG A 124 8.74 28.51 1.46
CA ARG A 124 7.73 27.45 1.53
C ARG A 124 6.81 27.37 0.30
N LEU A 125 6.11 28.46 -0.03
CA LEU A 125 5.13 28.46 -1.12
C LEU A 125 5.79 28.23 -2.47
N ARG A 126 6.96 28.84 -2.70
CA ARG A 126 7.70 28.72 -3.95
C ARG A 126 8.21 27.30 -4.15
N GLU A 127 8.83 26.71 -3.14
CA GLU A 127 9.36 25.35 -3.20
C GLU A 127 8.25 24.32 -3.35
N MET A 128 7.15 24.47 -2.60
CA MET A 128 6.00 23.57 -2.70
C MET A 128 5.36 23.63 -4.09
N ASN A 129 5.13 24.83 -4.64
CA ASN A 129 4.53 24.99 -5.96
C ASN A 129 5.46 24.52 -7.08
N GLN A 130 6.80 24.66 -6.93
CA GLN A 130 7.74 24.09 -7.87
C GLN A 130 7.70 22.57 -7.87
N LEU A 131 7.70 21.94 -6.69
CA LEU A 131 7.58 20.48 -6.56
C LEU A 131 6.26 19.96 -7.15
N ARG A 132 5.14 20.63 -6.87
CA ARG A 132 3.83 20.32 -7.46
C ARG A 132 3.84 20.42 -8.97
N GLY A 133 4.47 21.48 -9.53
CA GLY A 133 4.55 21.69 -10.99
C GLY A 133 5.40 20.62 -11.68
N ASP A 134 6.58 20.30 -11.14
CA ASP A 134 7.48 19.31 -11.71
C ASP A 134 6.82 17.90 -11.69
N TYR A 135 6.17 17.57 -10.59
CA TYR A 135 5.50 16.29 -10.43
C TYR A 135 4.23 16.17 -11.29
N LEU A 136 3.44 17.24 -11.38
CA LEU A 136 2.27 17.29 -12.26
C LEU A 136 2.64 17.08 -13.72
N ALA A 137 3.73 17.68 -14.20
CA ALA A 137 4.17 17.54 -15.58
C ALA A 137 4.46 16.08 -15.95
N ILE A 138 5.13 15.32 -15.06
CA ILE A 138 5.42 13.90 -15.25
C ILE A 138 4.12 13.10 -15.31
N ARG A 139 3.22 13.32 -14.33
CA ARG A 139 1.94 12.63 -14.24
C ARG A 139 1.05 12.87 -15.44
N LEU A 140 0.94 14.15 -15.90
CA LEU A 140 0.16 14.49 -17.08
C LEU A 140 0.73 13.86 -18.35
N ALA A 141 2.05 13.91 -18.54
CA ALA A 141 2.69 13.30 -19.70
C ALA A 141 2.41 11.79 -19.77
N THR A 142 2.55 11.08 -18.65
CA THR A 142 2.32 9.64 -18.59
C THR A 142 0.84 9.29 -18.72
N ALA A 143 -0.06 10.03 -18.06
CA ALA A 143 -1.50 9.82 -18.17
C ALA A 143 -2.01 10.11 -19.60
N THR A 144 -1.48 11.16 -20.25
CA THR A 144 -1.79 11.47 -21.65
C THR A 144 -1.33 10.36 -22.58
N LEU A 145 -0.13 9.80 -22.37
CA LEU A 145 0.35 8.67 -23.13
C LEU A 145 -0.61 7.46 -23.04
N PHE A 146 -1.09 7.13 -21.84
CA PHE A 146 -2.08 6.07 -21.66
C PHE A 146 -3.42 6.43 -22.30
N GLY A 147 -3.86 7.68 -22.24
CA GLY A 147 -5.09 8.14 -22.91
C GLY A 147 -5.01 8.04 -24.43
N VAL A 148 -3.88 8.43 -25.02
CA VAL A 148 -3.63 8.27 -26.48
C VAL A 148 -3.58 6.80 -26.86
N ALA A 149 -2.86 5.96 -26.12
CA ALA A 149 -2.79 4.52 -26.36
C ALA A 149 -4.17 3.87 -26.30
N LEU A 150 -5.01 4.26 -25.33
CA LEU A 150 -6.39 3.82 -25.19
C LEU A 150 -7.24 4.24 -26.40
N ALA A 151 -7.14 5.51 -26.82
CA ALA A 151 -7.89 6.03 -27.98
C ALA A 151 -7.50 5.28 -29.28
N VAL A 152 -6.20 5.05 -29.48
CA VAL A 152 -5.70 4.24 -30.63
C VAL A 152 -6.22 2.81 -30.54
N ALA A 153 -6.20 2.18 -29.37
CA ALA A 153 -6.68 0.82 -29.17
C ALA A 153 -8.17 0.64 -29.55
N PHE A 154 -9.00 1.61 -29.19
CA PHE A 154 -10.40 1.62 -29.60
C PHE A 154 -10.56 1.85 -31.11
N ALA A 155 -9.78 2.75 -31.71
CA ALA A 155 -9.81 3.02 -33.15
C ALA A 155 -9.40 1.79 -33.99
N VAL A 156 -8.36 1.07 -33.57
CA VAL A 156 -7.84 -0.13 -34.24
C VAL A 156 -8.62 -1.39 -33.86
N ARG A 157 -9.53 -1.33 -32.90
CA ARG A 157 -10.34 -2.45 -32.40
C ARG A 157 -9.49 -3.64 -31.92
N VAL A 158 -8.51 -3.35 -31.06
CA VAL A 158 -7.72 -4.43 -30.43
C VAL A 158 -8.59 -5.37 -29.60
N PRO A 159 -8.13 -6.60 -29.28
CA PRO A 159 -8.88 -7.54 -28.43
C PRO A 159 -9.36 -6.91 -27.12
N GLU A 160 -10.52 -7.34 -26.65
CA GLU A 160 -11.20 -6.76 -25.47
C GLU A 160 -10.32 -6.77 -24.20
N ALA A 161 -9.56 -7.85 -23.98
CA ALA A 161 -8.62 -7.92 -22.86
C ALA A 161 -7.55 -6.81 -22.94
N ALA A 162 -7.03 -6.49 -24.12
CA ALA A 162 -6.07 -5.41 -24.32
C ALA A 162 -6.71 -4.02 -24.09
N GLN A 163 -7.97 -3.85 -24.54
CA GLN A 163 -8.75 -2.63 -24.22
C GLN A 163 -8.90 -2.47 -22.72
N MET A 164 -9.23 -3.55 -21.99
CA MET A 164 -9.37 -3.52 -20.52
C MET A 164 -8.05 -3.20 -19.83
N VAL A 165 -6.92 -3.71 -20.31
CA VAL A 165 -5.59 -3.34 -19.80
C VAL A 165 -5.33 -1.84 -19.97
N LEU A 166 -5.52 -1.30 -21.19
CA LEU A 166 -5.25 0.11 -21.46
C LEU A 166 -6.21 1.04 -20.72
N LEU A 167 -7.50 0.66 -20.64
CA LEU A 167 -8.48 1.40 -19.84
C LEU A 167 -8.12 1.38 -18.36
N GLY A 168 -7.72 0.23 -17.81
CA GLY A 168 -7.26 0.12 -16.43
C GLY A 168 -6.04 0.99 -16.16
N LEU A 169 -5.01 0.94 -17.02
CA LEU A 169 -3.82 1.80 -16.93
C LEU A 169 -4.19 3.28 -16.93
N PHE A 170 -5.09 3.70 -17.81
CA PHE A 170 -5.55 5.08 -17.89
C PHE A 170 -6.33 5.50 -16.62
N VAL A 171 -7.28 4.69 -16.16
CA VAL A 171 -8.09 4.98 -14.96
C VAL A 171 -7.21 5.08 -13.72
N GLY A 172 -6.25 4.15 -13.55
CA GLY A 172 -5.29 4.19 -12.46
C GLY A 172 -4.36 5.39 -12.55
N GLY A 173 -3.91 5.75 -13.75
CA GLY A 173 -3.13 6.94 -14.01
C GLY A 173 -3.89 8.22 -13.68
N PHE A 174 -5.17 8.31 -14.05
CA PHE A 174 -6.02 9.44 -13.73
C PHE A 174 -6.22 9.61 -12.21
N TRP A 175 -6.46 8.51 -11.48
CA TRP A 175 -6.53 8.54 -10.02
C TRP A 175 -5.26 9.13 -9.40
N SER A 176 -4.09 8.81 -9.93
CA SER A 176 -2.80 9.30 -9.44
C SER A 176 -2.55 10.80 -9.69
N LEU A 177 -3.42 11.49 -10.46
CA LEU A 177 -3.36 12.95 -10.58
C LEU A 177 -3.84 13.67 -9.31
N SER A 178 -4.39 12.96 -8.33
CA SER A 178 -4.84 13.57 -7.06
C SER A 178 -3.66 14.18 -6.28
N GLU A 179 -3.92 15.27 -5.54
CA GLU A 179 -2.97 15.92 -4.63
C GLU A 179 -3.02 15.33 -3.21
N ASP A 180 -3.47 14.08 -3.07
CA ASP A 180 -3.65 13.39 -1.78
C ASP A 180 -2.33 13.25 -1.00
N TRP A 181 -1.20 13.08 -1.71
CA TRP A 181 0.13 13.03 -1.14
C TRP A 181 0.47 14.28 -0.28
N LEU A 182 -0.08 15.43 -0.66
CA LEU A 182 0.11 16.68 0.06
C LEU A 182 -0.65 16.68 1.38
N LEU A 183 -1.90 16.20 1.38
CA LEU A 183 -2.72 16.04 2.59
C LEU A 183 -2.08 15.07 3.57
N ILE A 184 -1.58 13.94 3.07
CA ILE A 184 -0.86 12.94 3.87
C ILE A 184 0.42 13.55 4.48
N GLY A 185 1.20 14.28 3.66
CA GLY A 185 2.41 14.95 4.10
C GLY A 185 2.18 16.06 5.14
N GLU A 186 1.01 16.70 5.11
CA GLU A 186 0.58 17.67 6.13
C GLU A 186 0.04 17.01 7.42
N GLY A 187 -0.07 15.69 7.45
CA GLY A 187 -0.70 14.97 8.55
C GLY A 187 -2.22 15.05 8.59
N ARG A 188 -2.86 15.53 7.52
CA ARG A 188 -4.32 15.69 7.40
C ARG A 188 -5.00 14.43 6.88
N PHE A 189 -4.73 13.33 7.52
CA PHE A 189 -5.26 12.00 7.15
C PHE A 189 -6.79 11.97 7.11
N GLY A 190 -7.45 12.66 8.04
CA GLY A 190 -8.92 12.72 8.10
C GLY A 190 -9.52 13.38 6.84
N THR A 191 -8.94 14.49 6.38
CA THR A 191 -9.39 15.19 5.15
C THR A 191 -9.16 14.33 3.91
N SER A 192 -7.98 13.70 3.80
CA SER A 192 -7.66 12.75 2.73
C SER A 192 -8.69 11.60 2.69
N THR A 193 -8.95 10.97 3.85
CA THR A 193 -9.95 9.91 3.96
C THR A 193 -11.37 10.37 3.58
N ALA A 194 -11.76 11.59 3.98
CA ALA A 194 -13.08 12.14 3.63
C ALA A 194 -13.23 12.33 2.11
N TYR A 195 -12.23 12.91 1.44
CA TYR A 195 -12.26 13.09 -0.01
C TYR A 195 -12.26 11.76 -0.78
N GLN A 196 -11.49 10.78 -0.32
CA GLN A 196 -11.52 9.43 -0.88
C GLN A 196 -12.87 8.74 -0.67
N SER A 197 -13.54 8.98 0.48
CA SER A 197 -14.86 8.42 0.76
C SER A 197 -15.93 8.94 -0.18
N VAL A 198 -15.85 10.23 -0.58
CA VAL A 198 -16.75 10.78 -1.61
C VAL A 198 -16.62 10.00 -2.92
N GLY A 199 -15.39 9.77 -3.40
CA GLY A 199 -15.17 8.97 -4.61
C GLY A 199 -15.73 7.55 -4.50
N ARG A 200 -15.52 6.88 -3.34
CA ARG A 200 -16.02 5.51 -3.11
C ARG A 200 -17.55 5.43 -3.11
N LEU A 201 -18.23 6.40 -2.49
CA LEU A 201 -19.68 6.49 -2.49
C LEU A 201 -20.22 6.79 -3.90
N CYS A 202 -19.57 7.69 -4.64
CA CYS A 202 -19.88 7.93 -6.05
C CYS A 202 -19.71 6.66 -6.89
N TYR A 203 -18.62 5.90 -6.68
CA TYR A 203 -18.39 4.62 -7.36
C TYR A 203 -19.53 3.63 -7.09
N LEU A 204 -19.88 3.45 -5.81
CA LEU A 204 -20.98 2.56 -5.42
C LEU A 204 -22.29 2.98 -6.08
N GLY A 205 -22.63 4.26 -6.02
CA GLY A 205 -23.87 4.79 -6.62
C GLY A 205 -23.92 4.61 -8.15
N LEU A 206 -22.81 4.95 -8.84
CA LEU A 206 -22.69 4.78 -10.29
C LEU A 206 -22.75 3.29 -10.68
N LEU A 207 -22.07 2.43 -9.93
CA LEU A 207 -22.04 1.00 -10.22
C LEU A 207 -23.41 0.35 -10.04
N VAL A 208 -24.08 0.64 -8.93
CA VAL A 208 -25.45 0.12 -8.65
C VAL A 208 -26.45 0.65 -9.65
N GLY A 209 -26.33 1.91 -10.07
CA GLY A 209 -27.24 2.54 -11.02
C GLY A 209 -27.02 2.14 -12.49
N LEU A 210 -25.78 2.03 -12.93
CA LEU A 210 -25.45 1.84 -14.36
C LEU A 210 -25.16 0.39 -14.74
N LEU A 211 -24.48 -0.38 -13.89
CA LEU A 211 -24.03 -1.72 -14.26
C LEU A 211 -25.17 -2.70 -14.57
N PRO A 212 -26.32 -2.71 -13.86
CA PRO A 212 -27.45 -3.57 -14.20
C PRO A 212 -28.12 -3.20 -15.53
N GLN A 213 -28.04 -1.92 -15.93
CA GLN A 213 -28.64 -1.42 -17.18
C GLN A 213 -27.70 -1.65 -18.38
N LEU A 214 -26.41 -1.58 -18.13
CA LEU A 214 -25.35 -1.74 -19.14
C LEU A 214 -24.35 -2.80 -18.63
N PRO A 215 -24.67 -4.10 -18.78
CA PRO A 215 -23.85 -5.19 -18.24
C PRO A 215 -22.57 -5.40 -19.07
N ASN A 216 -21.63 -4.47 -18.89
CA ASN A 216 -20.37 -4.47 -19.62
C ASN A 216 -19.21 -4.15 -18.66
N PRO A 217 -18.08 -4.92 -18.67
CA PRO A 217 -16.93 -4.69 -17.79
C PRO A 217 -16.28 -3.32 -18.00
N HIS A 218 -16.34 -2.74 -19.22
CA HIS A 218 -15.86 -1.39 -19.48
C HIS A 218 -16.66 -0.35 -18.66
N VAL A 219 -17.97 -0.53 -18.50
CA VAL A 219 -18.83 0.37 -17.69
C VAL A 219 -18.37 0.38 -16.24
N ALA A 220 -18.00 -0.76 -15.68
CA ALA A 220 -17.50 -0.82 -14.30
C ALA A 220 -16.22 -0.01 -14.10
N LEU A 221 -15.27 -0.05 -15.06
CA LEU A 221 -14.06 0.78 -15.02
C LEU A 221 -14.36 2.26 -15.30
N LEU A 222 -15.31 2.56 -16.19
CA LEU A 222 -15.77 3.94 -16.42
C LEU A 222 -16.44 4.53 -15.18
N CYS A 223 -17.23 3.76 -14.44
CA CYS A 223 -17.78 4.17 -13.15
C CYS A 223 -16.64 4.52 -12.16
N LEU A 224 -15.54 3.75 -12.16
CA LEU A 224 -14.36 4.01 -11.34
C LEU A 224 -13.66 5.31 -11.80
N LEU A 225 -13.52 5.54 -13.10
CA LEU A 225 -13.00 6.78 -13.66
C LEU A 225 -13.83 7.98 -13.23
N LEU A 226 -15.15 7.94 -13.48
CA LEU A 226 -16.05 9.03 -13.15
C LEU A 226 -16.08 9.32 -11.65
N SER A 227 -16.02 8.30 -10.81
CA SER A 227 -15.96 8.44 -9.36
C SER A 227 -14.63 9.02 -8.86
N SER A 228 -13.57 8.91 -9.64
CA SER A 228 -12.26 9.52 -9.33
C SER A 228 -12.28 11.04 -9.53
N VAL A 229 -13.12 11.55 -10.44
CA VAL A 229 -13.17 12.98 -10.74
C VAL A 229 -13.44 13.85 -9.52
N PRO A 230 -14.49 13.61 -8.69
CA PRO A 230 -14.72 14.42 -7.50
C PRO A 230 -13.58 14.34 -6.50
N THR A 231 -12.96 13.18 -6.32
CA THR A 231 -11.79 13.04 -5.41
C THR A 231 -10.60 13.86 -5.89
N VAL A 232 -10.25 13.75 -7.17
CA VAL A 232 -9.16 14.53 -7.77
C VAL A 232 -9.49 16.03 -7.67
N ALA A 233 -10.71 16.44 -8.02
CA ALA A 233 -11.12 17.84 -7.96
C ALA A 233 -11.06 18.42 -6.54
N LEU A 234 -11.52 17.68 -5.51
CA LEU A 234 -11.48 18.12 -4.12
C LEU A 234 -10.05 18.26 -3.60
N THR A 235 -9.14 17.32 -3.93
CA THR A 235 -7.75 17.40 -3.52
C THR A 235 -7.02 18.57 -4.20
N TRP A 236 -7.30 18.83 -5.49
CA TRP A 236 -6.78 19.98 -6.22
C TRP A 236 -7.33 21.30 -5.69
N TRP A 237 -8.62 21.38 -5.40
CA TRP A 237 -9.26 22.57 -4.82
C TRP A 237 -8.67 22.92 -3.46
N ASP A 238 -8.44 21.94 -2.56
CA ASP A 238 -7.81 22.14 -1.26
C ASP A 238 -6.36 22.63 -1.41
N ALA A 239 -5.59 21.99 -2.29
CA ALA A 239 -4.22 22.38 -2.59
C ALA A 239 -4.13 23.78 -3.21
N TRP A 240 -5.04 24.14 -4.13
CA TRP A 240 -5.09 25.46 -4.74
C TRP A 240 -5.39 26.56 -3.71
N ARG A 241 -6.34 26.33 -2.80
CA ARG A 241 -6.68 27.30 -1.75
C ARG A 241 -5.51 27.62 -0.81
N ARG A 242 -4.61 26.67 -0.60
CA ARG A 242 -3.50 26.80 0.36
C ARG A 242 -2.20 27.28 -0.26
N TYR A 243 -1.88 26.79 -1.42
CA TYR A 243 -0.59 27.00 -2.07
C TYR A 243 -0.70 27.81 -3.37
N GLY A 244 -1.90 27.99 -3.89
CA GLY A 244 -2.12 28.62 -5.19
C GLY A 244 -1.85 27.65 -6.35
N ALA A 245 -1.59 28.21 -7.53
CA ALA A 245 -1.29 27.44 -8.74
C ALA A 245 0.09 26.77 -8.65
N PRO A 246 0.27 25.55 -9.17
CA PRO A 246 1.57 24.92 -9.31
C PRO A 246 2.47 25.76 -10.24
N ALA A 247 3.76 25.81 -9.95
CA ALA A 247 4.71 26.55 -10.77
C ALA A 247 4.98 25.82 -12.11
N ARG A 248 5.56 26.52 -13.07
CA ARG A 248 6.00 25.91 -14.33
C ARG A 248 7.08 24.85 -14.04
N PRO A 249 7.02 23.67 -14.67
CA PRO A 249 7.98 22.60 -14.44
C PRO A 249 9.38 23.02 -14.92
N ARG A 250 10.38 22.77 -14.09
CA ARG A 250 11.80 23.11 -14.41
C ARG A 250 12.75 21.94 -14.15
N TYR A 251 12.47 21.12 -13.15
CA TYR A 251 13.38 20.11 -12.64
C TYR A 251 12.82 18.68 -12.72
N TYR A 252 11.79 18.48 -13.57
CA TYR A 252 11.12 17.18 -13.73
C TYR A 252 12.08 16.03 -14.05
N GLY A 253 13.17 16.28 -14.82
CA GLY A 253 14.18 15.27 -15.13
C GLY A 253 14.94 14.77 -13.89
N VAL A 254 15.20 15.65 -12.92
CA VAL A 254 15.84 15.29 -11.65
C VAL A 254 14.88 14.44 -10.79
N VAL A 255 13.62 14.87 -10.71
CA VAL A 255 12.58 14.11 -10.00
C VAL A 255 12.45 12.71 -10.60
N LEU A 256 12.34 12.61 -11.92
CA LEU A 256 12.23 11.34 -12.65
C LEU A 256 13.42 10.42 -12.35
N ARG A 257 14.66 10.90 -12.53
CA ARG A 257 15.88 10.09 -12.32
C ARG A 257 15.98 9.54 -10.90
N ARG A 258 15.54 10.30 -9.90
CA ARG A 258 15.58 9.89 -8.50
C ARG A 258 14.43 8.96 -8.10
N SER A 259 13.32 9.03 -8.82
CA SER A 259 12.16 8.17 -8.60
C SER A 259 12.37 6.74 -9.12
N VAL A 260 13.24 6.56 -10.12
CA VAL A 260 13.43 5.26 -10.79
C VAL A 260 13.71 4.10 -9.82
N PRO A 261 14.62 4.19 -8.83
CA PRO A 261 14.88 3.06 -7.93
C PRO A 261 13.64 2.69 -7.08
N VAL A 262 12.92 3.70 -6.60
CA VAL A 262 11.67 3.50 -5.81
C VAL A 262 10.59 2.88 -6.70
N PHE A 263 10.43 3.41 -7.90
CA PHE A 263 9.48 2.92 -8.90
C PHE A 263 9.71 1.45 -9.24
N VAL A 264 10.97 1.07 -9.56
CA VAL A 264 11.31 -0.32 -9.91
C VAL A 264 11.02 -1.26 -8.74
N SER A 265 11.43 -0.89 -7.52
CA SER A 265 11.13 -1.68 -6.32
C SER A 265 9.62 -1.90 -6.11
N ARG A 266 8.82 -0.84 -6.27
CA ARG A 266 7.36 -0.93 -6.12
C ARG A 266 6.69 -1.66 -7.27
N LEU A 267 7.21 -1.53 -8.50
CA LEU A 267 6.70 -2.24 -9.67
C LEU A 267 6.85 -3.75 -9.50
N LEU A 268 7.98 -4.21 -8.97
CA LEU A 268 8.19 -5.64 -8.68
C LEU A 268 7.15 -6.15 -7.67
N VAL A 269 6.97 -5.46 -6.56
CA VAL A 269 6.00 -5.86 -5.53
C VAL A 269 4.55 -5.80 -6.03
N THR A 270 4.19 -4.72 -6.75
CA THR A 270 2.83 -4.57 -7.28
C THR A 270 2.56 -5.55 -8.40
N GLY A 271 3.55 -5.82 -9.25
CA GLY A 271 3.42 -6.68 -10.43
C GLY A 271 3.01 -8.11 -10.06
N TYR A 272 3.71 -8.75 -9.14
CA TYR A 272 3.33 -10.11 -8.76
C TYR A 272 2.14 -10.18 -7.80
N GLY A 273 1.88 -9.12 -7.03
CA GLY A 273 0.74 -9.05 -6.13
C GLY A 273 -0.56 -8.63 -6.84
N GLN A 274 -0.81 -7.32 -6.89
CA GLN A 274 -2.05 -6.77 -7.44
C GLN A 274 -2.09 -6.74 -8.96
N GLY A 275 -0.93 -6.72 -9.63
CA GLY A 275 -0.76 -6.71 -11.09
C GLY A 275 -0.85 -8.09 -11.76
N ALA A 276 -0.93 -9.18 -10.99
CA ALA A 276 -0.83 -10.54 -11.49
C ALA A 276 -1.86 -10.84 -12.60
N ALA A 277 -3.14 -10.50 -12.43
CA ALA A 277 -4.17 -10.78 -13.41
C ALA A 277 -3.88 -10.13 -14.79
N THR A 278 -3.30 -8.94 -14.82
CA THR A 278 -2.86 -8.30 -16.07
C THR A 278 -1.75 -9.10 -16.75
N LEU A 279 -0.76 -9.56 -15.99
CA LEU A 279 0.35 -10.35 -16.53
C LEU A 279 -0.14 -11.70 -17.07
N TYR A 280 -1.00 -12.37 -16.31
CA TYR A 280 -1.54 -13.68 -16.72
C TYR A 280 -2.59 -13.59 -17.82
N SER A 281 -3.19 -12.43 -18.09
CA SER A 281 -4.13 -12.24 -19.22
C SER A 281 -3.49 -12.43 -20.59
N ALA A 282 -2.16 -12.38 -20.68
CA ALA A 282 -1.44 -12.72 -21.90
C ALA A 282 -1.46 -14.23 -22.22
N VAL A 283 -1.79 -15.06 -21.22
CA VAL A 283 -1.68 -16.53 -21.32
C VAL A 283 -3.02 -17.22 -21.06
N LEU A 284 -3.81 -16.72 -20.12
CA LEU A 284 -5.08 -17.29 -19.68
C LEU A 284 -6.26 -16.50 -20.24
N ASP A 285 -7.35 -17.20 -20.50
CA ASP A 285 -8.60 -16.60 -20.93
C ASP A 285 -9.32 -15.86 -19.80
N ALA A 286 -10.24 -14.97 -20.17
CA ALA A 286 -10.98 -14.14 -19.20
C ALA A 286 -11.85 -14.97 -18.24
N VAL A 287 -12.43 -16.10 -18.70
CA VAL A 287 -13.25 -16.96 -17.84
C VAL A 287 -12.41 -17.55 -16.71
N SER A 288 -11.25 -18.13 -17.04
CA SER A 288 -10.30 -18.67 -16.05
C SER A 288 -9.86 -17.61 -15.04
N LEU A 289 -9.56 -16.39 -15.50
CA LEU A 289 -9.20 -15.28 -14.62
C LEU A 289 -10.39 -14.77 -13.80
N GLY A 290 -11.62 -14.87 -14.31
CA GLY A 290 -12.84 -14.55 -13.58
C GLY A 290 -13.09 -15.52 -12.43
N LEU A 291 -12.95 -16.82 -12.70
CA LEU A 291 -13.07 -17.87 -11.68
C LEU A 291 -12.01 -17.73 -10.57
N TYR A 292 -10.77 -17.43 -10.94
CA TYR A 292 -9.70 -17.10 -10.01
C TYR A 292 -10.03 -15.83 -9.19
N SER A 293 -10.42 -14.75 -9.87
CA SER A 293 -10.71 -13.46 -9.22
C SER A 293 -11.84 -13.54 -8.19
N ALA A 294 -12.79 -14.45 -8.37
CA ALA A 294 -13.87 -14.68 -7.40
C ALA A 294 -13.30 -15.21 -6.07
N GLY A 295 -12.40 -16.20 -6.12
CA GLY A 295 -11.69 -16.73 -4.94
C GLY A 295 -10.77 -15.68 -4.30
N ASP A 296 -9.90 -15.08 -5.10
CA ASP A 296 -8.92 -14.08 -4.66
C ASP A 296 -9.55 -12.92 -3.86
N ARG A 297 -10.74 -12.45 -4.26
CA ARG A 297 -11.47 -11.39 -3.55
C ARG A 297 -11.90 -11.80 -2.14
N LEU A 298 -12.34 -13.04 -1.94
CA LEU A 298 -12.67 -13.56 -0.61
C LEU A 298 -11.42 -13.70 0.26
N VAL A 299 -10.36 -14.23 -0.30
CA VAL A 299 -9.06 -14.40 0.40
C VAL A 299 -8.51 -13.03 0.81
N ARG A 300 -8.49 -12.04 -0.10
CA ARG A 300 -8.02 -10.68 0.22
C ARG A 300 -8.89 -9.96 1.24
N ALA A 301 -10.20 -10.19 1.25
CA ALA A 301 -11.08 -9.63 2.26
C ALA A 301 -10.70 -10.12 3.67
N VAL A 302 -10.43 -11.41 3.82
CA VAL A 302 -9.96 -11.98 5.10
C VAL A 302 -8.54 -11.54 5.43
N GLN A 303 -7.63 -11.54 4.44
CA GLN A 303 -6.26 -11.05 4.61
C GLN A 303 -6.22 -9.63 5.17
N SER A 304 -7.08 -8.74 4.67
CA SER A 304 -7.12 -7.36 5.12
C SER A 304 -7.51 -7.19 6.60
N LEU A 305 -8.34 -8.11 7.13
CA LEU A 305 -8.68 -8.15 8.55
C LEU A 305 -7.48 -8.64 9.40
N LEU A 306 -6.74 -9.62 8.88
CA LEU A 306 -5.54 -10.14 9.54
C LEU A 306 -4.41 -9.11 9.56
N ASP A 307 -4.24 -8.33 8.48
CA ASP A 307 -3.24 -7.25 8.38
C ASP A 307 -3.44 -6.17 9.44
N ALA A 308 -4.70 -5.89 9.81
CA ALA A 308 -5.03 -4.93 10.85
C ALA A 308 -4.40 -5.29 12.22
N ILE A 309 -4.20 -6.58 12.49
CA ILE A 309 -3.57 -7.06 13.74
C ILE A 309 -2.11 -6.59 13.81
N GLY A 310 -1.35 -6.71 12.72
CA GLY A 310 0.03 -6.27 12.65
C GLY A 310 0.17 -4.77 12.91
N PHE A 311 -0.67 -3.95 12.28
CA PHE A 311 -0.69 -2.50 12.48
C PHE A 311 -1.06 -2.11 13.91
N ALA A 312 -2.02 -2.80 14.53
CA ALA A 312 -2.43 -2.53 15.91
C ALA A 312 -1.34 -2.87 16.95
N LEU A 313 -0.50 -3.87 16.64
CA LEU A 313 0.58 -4.30 17.54
C LEU A 313 1.88 -3.51 17.37
N LEU A 314 2.10 -2.86 16.22
CA LEU A 314 3.31 -2.09 15.93
C LEU A 314 3.70 -1.08 17.05
N PRO A 315 2.80 -0.21 17.58
CA PRO A 315 3.18 0.73 18.62
C PRO A 315 3.58 0.05 19.95
N ARG A 316 2.97 -1.11 20.25
CA ARG A 316 3.30 -1.90 21.45
C ARG A 316 4.66 -2.57 21.32
N MET A 317 5.00 -3.02 20.13
CA MET A 317 6.30 -3.61 19.80
C MET A 317 7.41 -2.55 19.83
N ALA A 318 7.18 -1.39 19.24
CA ALA A 318 8.13 -0.28 19.22
C ALA A 318 8.49 0.22 20.65
N ARG A 319 7.55 0.17 21.61
CA ARG A 319 7.78 0.56 23.00
C ARG A 319 8.63 -0.44 23.80
N ARG A 320 8.71 -1.70 23.35
CA ARG A 320 9.51 -2.75 23.99
C ARG A 320 10.91 -2.80 23.37
N GLY A 321 11.66 -1.70 23.54
CA GLY A 321 13.03 -1.57 23.01
C GLY A 321 14.04 -2.56 23.60
N ASP A 322 13.69 -3.25 24.69
CA ASP A 322 14.51 -4.29 25.31
C ASP A 322 14.60 -5.53 24.39
N HIS A 323 15.83 -5.96 24.09
CA HIS A 323 16.10 -6.92 23.04
C HIS A 323 15.45 -8.30 23.27
N LEU A 324 15.51 -8.83 24.47
CA LEU A 324 14.99 -10.18 24.79
C LEU A 324 13.46 -10.21 24.88
N GLY A 325 12.86 -9.23 25.55
CA GLY A 325 11.42 -9.09 25.70
C GLY A 325 10.72 -8.85 24.37
N PHE A 326 11.36 -8.09 23.46
CA PHE A 326 10.86 -7.84 22.11
C PHE A 326 10.69 -9.14 21.31
N TRP A 327 11.72 -9.97 21.24
CA TRP A 327 11.71 -11.18 20.41
C TRP A 327 10.70 -12.23 20.93
N ARG A 328 10.63 -12.41 22.25
CA ARG A 328 9.63 -13.31 22.85
C ARG A 328 8.21 -12.87 22.56
N TYR A 329 7.93 -11.58 22.71
CA TYR A 329 6.61 -11.02 22.41
C TYR A 329 6.28 -11.09 20.92
N SER A 330 7.24 -10.79 20.04
CA SER A 330 7.07 -10.83 18.59
C SER A 330 6.76 -12.24 18.10
N THR A 331 7.48 -13.27 18.60
CA THR A 331 7.23 -14.66 18.24
C THR A 331 5.87 -15.16 18.73
N GLN A 332 5.47 -14.80 19.96
CA GLN A 332 4.16 -15.16 20.49
C GLN A 332 3.04 -14.47 19.71
N ALA A 333 3.14 -13.18 19.44
CA ALA A 333 2.17 -12.44 18.68
C ALA A 333 2.04 -12.97 17.24
N LEU A 334 3.16 -13.26 16.59
CA LEU A 334 3.18 -13.89 15.27
C LEU A 334 2.49 -15.27 15.30
N ALA A 335 2.83 -16.11 16.27
CA ALA A 335 2.25 -17.45 16.39
C ALA A 335 0.71 -17.41 16.57
N VAL A 336 0.22 -16.49 17.43
CA VAL A 336 -1.22 -16.29 17.61
C VAL A 336 -1.88 -15.79 16.34
N THR A 337 -1.29 -14.81 15.65
CA THR A 337 -1.85 -14.24 14.42
C THR A 337 -1.89 -15.29 13.30
N VAL A 338 -0.84 -16.11 13.18
CA VAL A 338 -0.78 -17.22 12.20
C VAL A 338 -1.79 -18.31 12.55
N ALA A 339 -1.99 -18.64 13.84
CA ALA A 339 -3.02 -19.58 14.25
C ALA A 339 -4.42 -19.09 13.90
N VAL A 340 -4.71 -17.81 14.10
CA VAL A 340 -5.98 -17.18 13.67
C VAL A 340 -6.12 -17.24 12.15
N ALA A 341 -5.06 -16.97 11.39
CA ALA A 341 -5.06 -17.09 9.93
C ALA A 341 -5.29 -18.53 9.46
N ALA A 342 -4.68 -19.52 10.11
CA ALA A 342 -4.89 -20.93 9.80
C ALA A 342 -6.33 -21.37 10.09
N LEU A 343 -6.92 -20.91 11.20
CA LEU A 343 -8.32 -21.15 11.52
C LEU A 343 -9.27 -20.51 10.50
N ALA A 344 -9.00 -19.26 10.10
CA ALA A 344 -9.75 -18.58 9.06
C ALA A 344 -9.63 -19.29 7.70
N SER A 345 -8.41 -19.76 7.35
CA SER A 345 -8.16 -20.56 6.16
C SER A 345 -8.97 -21.85 6.17
N ALA A 346 -8.96 -22.60 7.27
CA ALA A 346 -9.72 -23.84 7.42
C ALA A 346 -11.23 -23.58 7.33
N SER A 347 -11.73 -22.54 7.98
CA SER A 347 -13.14 -22.15 7.94
C SER A 347 -13.60 -21.80 6.53
N LEU A 348 -12.81 -21.01 5.80
CA LEU A 348 -13.08 -20.66 4.40
C LEU A 348 -13.00 -21.88 3.49
N TRP A 349 -12.04 -22.78 3.71
CA TRP A 349 -11.90 -24.01 2.94
C TRP A 349 -13.14 -24.91 3.05
N LEU A 350 -13.66 -25.08 4.28
CA LEU A 350 -14.88 -25.85 4.55
C LEU A 350 -16.12 -25.15 3.97
N ALA A 351 -16.23 -23.84 4.15
CA ALA A 351 -17.37 -23.05 3.69
C ALA A 351 -17.29 -22.67 2.20
N ALA A 352 -16.22 -23.00 1.48
CA ALA A 352 -15.99 -22.57 0.11
C ALA A 352 -17.18 -22.80 -0.84
N PRO A 353 -17.84 -23.99 -0.87
CA PRO A 353 -18.96 -24.21 -1.79
C PRO A 353 -20.16 -23.31 -1.49
N GLN A 354 -20.45 -23.11 -0.19
CA GLN A 354 -21.57 -22.27 0.25
C GLN A 354 -21.29 -20.80 -0.03
N LEU A 355 -20.08 -20.32 0.26
CA LEU A 355 -19.67 -18.96 0.04
C LEU A 355 -19.67 -18.59 -1.45
N ILE A 356 -19.11 -19.45 -2.30
CA ILE A 356 -19.11 -19.19 -3.75
C ILE A 356 -20.56 -19.10 -4.27
N ARG A 357 -21.44 -20.03 -3.89
CA ARG A 357 -22.85 -19.99 -4.33
C ARG A 357 -23.59 -18.76 -3.79
N LEU A 358 -23.37 -18.40 -2.54
CA LEU A 358 -24.05 -17.27 -1.90
C LEU A 358 -23.62 -15.93 -2.49
N VAL A 359 -22.32 -15.73 -2.65
CA VAL A 359 -21.74 -14.44 -3.06
C VAL A 359 -21.79 -14.27 -4.58
N PHE A 360 -21.34 -15.28 -5.33
CA PHE A 360 -21.14 -15.18 -6.78
C PHE A 360 -22.23 -15.87 -7.60
N GLY A 361 -22.92 -16.85 -7.05
CA GLY A 361 -23.96 -17.62 -7.73
C GLY A 361 -23.44 -18.98 -8.23
N THR A 362 -24.34 -19.77 -8.84
CA THR A 362 -24.08 -21.16 -9.30
C THR A 362 -23.10 -21.20 -10.47
N GLU A 363 -23.03 -20.17 -11.29
CA GLU A 363 -22.14 -20.05 -12.45
C GLU A 363 -20.66 -20.12 -12.06
N PHE A 364 -20.32 -19.71 -10.82
CA PHE A 364 -18.98 -19.76 -10.27
C PHE A 364 -18.64 -21.04 -9.52
N ALA A 365 -19.40 -22.10 -9.66
CA ALA A 365 -19.17 -23.37 -8.92
C ALA A 365 -17.74 -23.92 -9.13
N ALA A 366 -17.16 -23.75 -10.33
CA ALA A 366 -15.78 -24.14 -10.66
C ALA A 366 -14.73 -23.38 -9.82
N SER A 367 -15.02 -22.16 -9.35
CA SER A 367 -14.13 -21.39 -8.46
C SER A 367 -13.93 -22.05 -7.10
N THR A 368 -14.79 -22.98 -6.68
CA THR A 368 -14.69 -23.65 -5.37
C THR A 368 -13.35 -24.38 -5.21
N GLY A 369 -12.91 -25.09 -6.26
CA GLY A 369 -11.61 -25.78 -6.26
C GLY A 369 -10.44 -24.81 -6.15
N LEU A 370 -10.50 -23.71 -6.90
CA LEU A 370 -9.48 -22.66 -6.89
C LEU A 370 -9.43 -21.98 -5.51
N LEU A 371 -10.58 -21.59 -4.95
CA LEU A 371 -10.66 -20.96 -3.63
C LEU A 371 -10.05 -21.87 -2.54
N ARG A 372 -10.28 -23.17 -2.59
CA ARG A 372 -9.68 -24.12 -1.63
C ARG A 372 -8.15 -24.12 -1.65
N ILE A 373 -7.55 -23.90 -2.81
CA ILE A 373 -6.09 -23.77 -2.93
C ILE A 373 -5.66 -22.36 -2.46
N GLU A 374 -6.36 -21.33 -2.90
CA GLU A 374 -6.03 -19.93 -2.59
C GLU A 374 -6.07 -19.64 -1.08
N VAL A 375 -7.01 -20.19 -0.33
CA VAL A 375 -7.08 -19.94 1.12
C VAL A 375 -5.86 -20.43 1.88
N LEU A 376 -5.09 -21.37 1.32
CA LEU A 376 -3.82 -21.85 1.90
C LEU A 376 -2.72 -20.76 1.87
N ILE A 377 -2.94 -19.70 1.11
CA ILE A 377 -2.04 -18.53 1.06
C ILE A 377 -2.12 -17.74 2.38
N LEU A 378 -3.28 -17.70 3.06
CA LEU A 378 -3.54 -16.85 4.23
C LEU A 378 -2.50 -16.98 5.36
N PRO A 379 -2.09 -18.17 5.81
CA PRO A 379 -1.06 -18.26 6.83
C PRO A 379 0.29 -17.70 6.38
N ALA A 380 0.68 -17.94 5.12
CA ALA A 380 1.96 -17.48 4.57
C ALA A 380 1.96 -15.94 4.41
N THR A 381 0.93 -15.36 3.81
CA THR A 381 0.80 -13.90 3.67
C THR A 381 0.71 -13.21 5.02
N THR A 382 0.08 -13.85 6.02
CA THR A 382 0.02 -13.33 7.39
C THR A 382 1.40 -13.27 8.04
N VAL A 383 2.24 -14.31 7.86
CA VAL A 383 3.65 -14.28 8.30
C VAL A 383 4.38 -13.11 7.65
N THR A 384 4.29 -13.00 6.31
CA THR A 384 4.94 -11.94 5.53
C THR A 384 4.49 -10.57 5.99
N SER A 385 3.19 -10.32 6.03
CA SER A 385 2.59 -9.04 6.40
C SER A 385 2.95 -8.63 7.83
N PHE A 386 2.84 -9.57 8.78
CA PHE A 386 3.17 -9.29 10.19
C PHE A 386 4.65 -8.91 10.37
N ILE A 387 5.57 -9.68 9.77
CA ILE A 387 7.01 -9.42 9.90
C ILE A 387 7.39 -8.11 9.23
N THR A 388 6.89 -7.83 8.03
CA THR A 388 7.21 -6.60 7.28
C THR A 388 6.55 -5.35 7.86
N THR A 389 5.40 -5.49 8.53
CA THR A 389 4.67 -4.36 9.11
C THR A 389 5.08 -4.06 10.55
N ALA A 390 5.32 -5.10 11.37
CA ALA A 390 5.47 -4.93 12.81
C ALA A 390 6.90 -5.22 13.33
N ILE A 391 7.68 -6.09 12.68
CA ILE A 391 9.01 -6.49 13.17
C ILE A 391 10.14 -5.75 12.46
N LEU A 392 10.24 -5.87 11.13
CA LEU A 392 11.34 -5.28 10.36
C LEU A 392 11.41 -3.75 10.47
N PRO A 393 10.29 -2.98 10.49
CA PRO A 393 10.37 -1.54 10.69
C PRO A 393 10.94 -1.14 12.04
N VAL A 394 10.63 -1.87 13.10
CA VAL A 394 11.20 -1.62 14.45
C VAL A 394 12.71 -1.85 14.46
N ARG A 395 13.20 -2.80 13.66
CA ARG A 395 14.64 -3.13 13.49
C ARG A 395 15.29 -2.37 12.34
N GLN A 396 14.56 -1.50 11.62
CA GLN A 396 15.06 -0.73 10.46
C GLN A 396 15.71 -1.61 9.37
N ASP A 397 15.25 -2.87 9.23
CA ASP A 397 15.78 -3.82 8.23
C ASP A 397 15.01 -3.75 6.92
N THR A 398 15.39 -2.79 6.06
CA THR A 398 14.82 -2.63 4.73
C THR A 398 15.33 -3.66 3.73
N SER A 399 16.54 -4.17 3.94
CA SER A 399 17.15 -5.18 3.06
C SER A 399 16.38 -6.51 3.10
N GLY A 400 15.89 -6.90 4.28
CA GLY A 400 15.08 -8.11 4.43
C GLY A 400 13.80 -8.06 3.60
N VAL A 401 13.15 -6.91 3.55
CA VAL A 401 11.93 -6.68 2.74
C VAL A 401 12.24 -6.76 1.25
N LEU A 402 13.32 -6.10 0.80
CA LEU A 402 13.69 -6.08 -0.62
C LEU A 402 14.03 -7.48 -1.15
N ILE A 403 14.82 -8.26 -0.40
CA ILE A 403 15.19 -9.62 -0.81
C ILE A 403 13.95 -10.51 -0.85
N GLY A 404 13.04 -10.40 0.12
CA GLY A 404 11.76 -11.10 0.10
C GLY A 404 10.95 -10.80 -1.16
N ALA A 405 10.83 -9.52 -1.53
CA ALA A 405 10.14 -9.11 -2.75
C ALA A 405 10.79 -9.67 -4.03
N LEU A 406 12.12 -9.67 -4.10
CA LEU A 406 12.85 -10.26 -5.23
C LEU A 406 12.62 -11.77 -5.34
N LEU A 407 12.70 -12.50 -4.23
CA LEU A 407 12.43 -13.94 -4.21
C LEU A 407 10.98 -14.27 -4.65
N GLY A 408 10.00 -13.54 -4.12
CA GLY A 408 8.60 -13.70 -4.53
C GLY A 408 8.40 -13.43 -6.02
N THR A 409 9.02 -12.35 -6.53
CA THR A 409 8.96 -12.00 -7.96
C THR A 409 9.59 -13.08 -8.85
N LEU A 410 10.74 -13.63 -8.47
CA LEU A 410 11.41 -14.70 -9.23
C LEU A 410 10.55 -15.97 -9.31
N VAL A 411 9.93 -16.37 -8.20
CA VAL A 411 9.03 -17.53 -8.18
C VAL A 411 7.77 -17.25 -9.01
N ALA A 412 7.21 -16.04 -8.92
CA ALA A 412 6.05 -15.65 -9.72
C ALA A 412 6.34 -15.62 -11.22
N ILE A 413 7.53 -15.16 -11.64
CA ILE A 413 7.98 -15.24 -13.04
C ILE A 413 8.10 -16.71 -13.47
N GLY A 414 8.70 -17.57 -12.64
CA GLY A 414 8.78 -19.02 -12.93
C GLY A 414 7.39 -19.64 -13.10
N ALA A 415 6.45 -19.28 -12.23
CA ALA A 415 5.06 -19.72 -12.32
C ALA A 415 4.36 -19.21 -13.59
N LEU A 416 4.61 -17.96 -13.98
CA LEU A 416 4.09 -17.39 -15.23
C LEU A 416 4.62 -18.16 -16.45
N LEU A 417 5.92 -18.42 -16.51
CA LEU A 417 6.54 -19.21 -17.58
C LEU A 417 5.97 -20.63 -17.63
N LEU A 418 5.77 -21.26 -16.50
CA LEU A 418 5.11 -22.57 -16.43
C LEU A 418 3.67 -22.51 -16.90
N THR A 419 2.94 -21.43 -16.60
CA THR A 419 1.55 -21.21 -17.03
C THR A 419 1.48 -21.05 -18.57
N VAL A 420 2.50 -20.49 -19.22
CA VAL A 420 2.60 -20.44 -20.70
C VAL A 420 2.54 -21.85 -21.30
N TRP A 421 3.17 -22.81 -20.63
CA TRP A 421 3.19 -24.21 -21.09
C TRP A 421 1.89 -24.95 -20.76
N THR A 422 1.40 -24.82 -19.55
CA THR A 422 0.25 -25.59 -19.06
C THR A 422 -1.09 -25.00 -19.45
N ARG A 423 -1.16 -23.71 -19.76
CA ARG A 423 -2.39 -22.97 -20.06
C ARG A 423 -3.47 -23.15 -18.99
N SER A 424 -3.06 -23.43 -17.72
CA SER A 424 -3.96 -23.78 -16.63
C SER A 424 -3.96 -22.70 -15.56
N VAL A 425 -5.17 -22.28 -15.14
CA VAL A 425 -5.36 -21.37 -13.99
C VAL A 425 -4.88 -21.97 -12.67
N HIS A 426 -4.89 -23.31 -12.54
CA HIS A 426 -4.35 -23.97 -11.37
C HIS A 426 -2.84 -23.72 -11.22
N THR A 427 -2.09 -23.68 -12.33
CA THR A 427 -0.65 -23.38 -12.31
C THR A 427 -0.41 -21.97 -11.75
N LEU A 428 -1.26 -20.98 -12.12
CA LEU A 428 -1.23 -19.65 -11.56
C LEU A 428 -1.40 -19.69 -10.04
N VAL A 429 -2.45 -20.35 -9.55
CA VAL A 429 -2.80 -20.37 -8.11
C VAL A 429 -1.71 -21.08 -7.30
N TYR A 430 -1.22 -22.23 -7.77
CA TYR A 430 -0.10 -22.92 -7.11
C TYR A 430 1.20 -22.10 -7.17
N GLY A 431 1.43 -21.38 -8.25
CA GLY A 431 2.59 -20.48 -8.37
C GLY A 431 2.54 -19.34 -7.37
N LEU A 432 1.38 -18.71 -7.18
CA LEU A 432 1.19 -17.66 -6.17
C LEU A 432 1.35 -18.22 -4.76
N LEU A 433 0.80 -19.40 -4.47
CA LEU A 433 0.97 -20.07 -3.19
C LEU A 433 2.45 -20.35 -2.89
N LEU A 434 3.18 -20.86 -3.88
CA LEU A 434 4.62 -21.13 -3.74
C LEU A 434 5.43 -19.85 -3.53
N ALA A 435 5.09 -18.77 -4.25
CA ALA A 435 5.73 -17.47 -4.07
C ALA A 435 5.54 -16.95 -2.63
N GLU A 436 4.32 -16.99 -2.10
CA GLU A 436 4.04 -16.54 -0.74
C GLU A 436 4.71 -17.42 0.33
N ILE A 437 4.75 -18.74 0.14
CA ILE A 437 5.47 -19.65 1.05
C ILE A 437 6.97 -19.33 1.02
N THR A 438 7.54 -19.07 -0.15
CA THR A 438 8.96 -18.72 -0.29
C THR A 438 9.28 -17.41 0.44
N VAL A 439 8.46 -16.38 0.25
CA VAL A 439 8.62 -15.09 0.90
C VAL A 439 8.45 -15.21 2.43
N ALA A 440 7.44 -15.93 2.88
CA ALA A 440 7.21 -16.18 4.31
C ALA A 440 8.38 -16.92 4.94
N THR A 441 8.91 -17.93 4.27
CA THR A 441 10.08 -18.70 4.73
C THR A 441 11.30 -17.79 4.85
N TRP A 442 11.56 -16.94 3.84
CA TRP A 442 12.63 -15.94 3.90
C TRP A 442 12.48 -15.01 5.11
N HIS A 443 11.29 -14.46 5.32
CA HIS A 443 11.05 -13.54 6.44
C HIS A 443 11.21 -14.22 7.80
N LEU A 444 10.80 -15.49 7.95
CA LEU A 444 11.03 -16.26 9.17
C LEU A 444 12.53 -16.51 9.42
N LEU A 445 13.27 -16.86 8.39
CA LEU A 445 14.73 -17.03 8.48
C LEU A 445 15.42 -15.71 8.84
N ARG A 446 15.01 -14.61 8.20
CA ARG A 446 15.54 -13.27 8.49
C ARG A 446 15.24 -12.84 9.92
N MET A 447 14.02 -13.06 10.39
CA MET A 447 13.64 -12.79 11.78
C MET A 447 14.48 -13.59 12.77
N ARG A 448 14.70 -14.89 12.50
CA ARG A 448 15.58 -15.74 13.34
C ARG A 448 17.02 -15.27 13.33
N PHE A 449 17.53 -14.84 12.18
CA PHE A 449 18.90 -14.30 12.06
C PHE A 449 19.05 -13.02 12.91
N LEU A 450 18.12 -12.07 12.79
CA LEU A 450 18.15 -10.83 13.58
C LEU A 450 18.04 -11.12 15.08
N ALA A 451 17.17 -12.04 15.48
CA ALA A 451 17.02 -12.43 16.88
C ALA A 451 18.33 -13.03 17.44
N ARG A 452 19.00 -13.90 16.69
CA ARG A 452 20.29 -14.48 17.11
C ARG A 452 21.38 -13.42 17.23
N ARG A 453 21.43 -12.47 16.29
CA ARG A 453 22.41 -11.37 16.33
C ARG A 453 22.21 -10.50 17.56
N ASP A 454 20.96 -10.10 17.86
CA ASP A 454 20.66 -9.29 19.01
C ASP A 454 20.95 -10.01 20.34
N HIS A 455 20.75 -11.33 20.42
CA HIS A 455 21.14 -12.12 21.60
C HIS A 455 22.68 -12.15 21.76
N ALA A 456 23.41 -12.38 20.69
CA ALA A 456 24.88 -12.39 20.74
C ALA A 456 25.47 -11.02 21.14
N GLU A 457 24.89 -9.91 20.66
CA GLU A 457 25.27 -8.56 21.06
C GLU A 457 24.98 -8.29 22.54
N ALA A 458 23.85 -8.80 23.08
CA ALA A 458 23.49 -8.66 24.48
C ALA A 458 24.46 -9.42 25.42
N ASP A 459 24.95 -10.59 25.00
CA ASP A 459 25.90 -11.40 25.77
C ASP A 459 27.32 -10.81 25.80
N THR A 460 27.65 -9.93 24.85
CA THR A 460 28.99 -9.29 24.76
C THR A 460 29.08 -7.98 25.53
N VAL A 461 27.99 -7.40 26.01
CA VAL A 461 28.02 -6.18 26.82
C VAL A 461 28.46 -6.55 28.25
N PRO A 462 29.63 -6.05 28.75
CA PRO A 462 30.07 -6.32 30.11
C PRO A 462 29.00 -5.78 31.10
N LEU A 463 28.66 -6.60 32.08
CA LEU A 463 27.79 -6.17 33.18
C LEU A 463 28.37 -4.90 33.83
N PRO A 464 27.57 -3.83 34.06
CA PRO A 464 28.06 -2.67 34.74
C PRO A 464 28.65 -3.09 36.10
N VAL A 465 29.96 -2.84 36.27
CA VAL A 465 30.63 -3.09 37.54
C VAL A 465 29.93 -2.23 38.59
N VAL A 466 29.13 -2.87 39.43
CA VAL A 466 28.52 -2.19 40.60
C VAL A 466 29.66 -1.74 41.51
N PRO A 467 29.87 -0.43 41.71
CA PRO A 467 30.93 0.02 42.61
C PRO A 467 30.67 -0.55 44.00
N ARG A 468 31.61 -1.35 44.51
CA ARG A 468 31.57 -1.85 45.89
C ARG A 468 31.46 -0.64 46.80
N LYS A 469 30.34 -0.55 47.54
CA LYS A 469 30.24 0.42 48.68
C LYS A 469 31.43 0.13 49.59
N GLU A 470 32.43 1.02 49.60
CA GLU A 470 33.43 1.05 50.64
C GLU A 470 32.70 1.37 51.95
N THR A 471 32.62 0.36 52.79
CA THR A 471 32.29 0.56 54.22
C THR A 471 33.48 1.27 54.83
N ARG A 472 33.36 2.57 55.04
CA ARG A 472 34.31 3.29 55.89
C ARG A 472 34.13 2.81 57.33
N PRO A 473 35.27 2.61 58.04
CA PRO A 473 35.31 2.21 59.44
C PRO A 473 34.75 3.31 60.38
#